data_395500e4b42592eacb039b52a58f95d7
#
_entry.id   395500e4b42592eacb039b52a58f95d7
#
_cell.length_a   1.000
_cell.length_b   1.000
_cell.length_c   1.000
_cell.angle_alpha   90.00
_cell.angle_beta   90.00
_cell.angle_gamma   90.00
#
_symmetry.space_group_name_H-M   'P 1'
#
loop_
_entity.id
_entity.type
_entity.pdbx_description
1 polymer ?
#
loop_
_entity_poly.entity_id
_entity_poly.type
_entity_poly.pdbx_seq_one_letter_code
_entity_poly.pdbx_strand_id
1 'polypeptide(L)'
;MTTTRPETAFILLFRGVGGATQLPTAPLREALTEAGFENVATYINSGNAVLRSHLSRDKVIAAVAEICKARFGFTKAILGPTWEEWSALIDNNPFPQAAAKPKCLHAAVLAGKPAVEAVSRLRGFAAAGEGIEVVGNVAYLHTPDGFGRSKFGAKFDRGIGVVNSARNWNTVLKLMELVRKAAEG
;
A
#
# COMPACT_ATOMS: atom_id res chain seq x y z
N MET A 1 0.58 -16.74 -32.40
CA MET A 1 1.47 -15.70 -31.86
C MET A 1 1.00 -15.37 -30.45
N THR A 2 1.74 -15.81 -29.45
CA THR A 2 1.45 -15.52 -28.05
C THR A 2 1.85 -14.06 -27.81
N THR A 3 0.88 -13.17 -27.73
CA THR A 3 1.13 -11.77 -27.40
C THR A 3 1.56 -11.73 -25.93
N THR A 4 2.87 -11.66 -25.70
CA THR A 4 3.40 -11.48 -24.34
C THR A 4 2.87 -10.15 -23.81
N ARG A 5 2.17 -10.19 -22.69
CA ARG A 5 1.69 -8.97 -22.05
C ARG A 5 2.88 -8.08 -21.71
N PRO A 6 2.81 -6.75 -21.91
CA PRO A 6 3.87 -5.87 -21.47
C PRO A 6 4.12 -6.02 -19.97
N GLU A 7 5.38 -5.90 -19.58
CA GLU A 7 5.76 -5.93 -18.16
C GLU A 7 5.17 -4.74 -17.41
N THR A 8 4.72 -5.00 -16.22
CA THR A 8 4.16 -3.99 -15.32
C THR A 8 4.92 -4.03 -14.00
N ALA A 9 5.28 -2.88 -13.48
CA ALA A 9 5.84 -2.76 -12.14
C ALA A 9 4.71 -2.59 -11.11
N PHE A 10 4.81 -3.34 -10.01
CA PHE A 10 3.83 -3.38 -8.94
C PHE A 10 4.44 -2.97 -7.61
N ILE A 11 3.65 -2.30 -6.80
CA ILE A 11 3.92 -2.13 -5.38
C ILE A 11 3.10 -3.18 -4.63
N LEU A 12 3.74 -3.97 -3.78
CA LEU A 12 3.08 -4.94 -2.93
C LEU A 12 2.98 -4.38 -1.51
N LEU A 13 1.77 -4.25 -1.03
CA LEU A 13 1.47 -3.81 0.32
C LEU A 13 0.93 -4.99 1.13
N PHE A 14 1.75 -5.47 2.05
CA PHE A 14 1.40 -6.58 2.93
C PHE A 14 0.70 -6.03 4.17
N ARG A 15 -0.53 -6.45 4.39
CA ARG A 15 -1.33 -5.96 5.50
C ARG A 15 -0.93 -6.64 6.81
N GLY A 16 -0.86 -5.85 7.89
CA GLY A 16 -0.71 -6.38 9.25
C GLY A 16 0.62 -7.07 9.53
N VAL A 17 1.71 -6.62 8.89
CA VAL A 17 3.07 -7.01 9.24
C VAL A 17 3.51 -6.28 10.51
N GLY A 18 4.09 -7.01 11.45
CA GLY A 18 4.56 -6.52 12.73
C GLY A 18 4.17 -7.43 13.89
N GLY A 19 4.80 -7.26 15.04
CA GLY A 19 4.58 -8.10 16.22
C GLY A 19 4.88 -9.57 15.93
N ALA A 20 3.88 -10.43 16.10
CA ALA A 20 3.99 -11.88 15.82
C ALA A 20 3.99 -12.22 14.32
N THR A 21 3.58 -11.31 13.44
CA THR A 21 3.55 -11.53 11.99
C THR A 21 4.74 -10.85 11.35
N GLN A 22 5.75 -11.64 10.96
CA GLN A 22 6.99 -11.13 10.39
C GLN A 22 7.08 -11.43 8.89
N LEU A 23 7.55 -10.44 8.13
CA LEU A 23 8.03 -10.61 6.76
C LEU A 23 9.42 -9.96 6.67
N PRO A 24 10.48 -10.72 6.95
CA PRO A 24 11.84 -10.19 6.91
C PRO A 24 12.21 -9.80 5.47
N THR A 25 12.75 -8.60 5.31
CA THR A 25 12.92 -7.95 3.98
C THR A 25 13.87 -8.70 3.05
N ALA A 26 15.02 -9.16 3.53
CA ALA A 26 15.97 -9.89 2.69
C ALA A 26 15.45 -11.26 2.28
N PRO A 27 14.97 -12.15 3.18
CA PRO A 27 14.36 -13.41 2.78
C PRO A 27 13.14 -13.26 1.85
N LEU A 28 12.31 -12.23 2.05
CA LEU A 28 11.19 -11.96 1.16
C LEU A 28 11.68 -11.60 -0.26
N ARG A 29 12.66 -10.72 -0.38
CA ARG A 29 13.26 -10.34 -1.66
C ARG A 29 13.85 -11.55 -2.38
N GLU A 30 14.59 -12.38 -1.67
CA GLU A 30 15.18 -13.62 -2.20
C GLU A 30 14.11 -14.56 -2.72
N ALA A 31 13.08 -14.85 -1.92
CA ALA A 31 11.98 -15.73 -2.30
C ALA A 31 11.22 -15.27 -3.55
N LEU A 32 10.98 -13.96 -3.68
CA LEU A 32 10.32 -13.39 -4.85
C LEU A 32 11.23 -13.45 -6.09
N THR A 33 12.52 -13.19 -5.94
CA THR A 33 13.49 -13.30 -7.03
C THR A 33 13.64 -14.74 -7.52
N GLU A 34 13.73 -15.71 -6.60
CA GLU A 34 13.77 -17.15 -6.91
C GLU A 34 12.52 -17.62 -7.67
N ALA A 35 11.37 -17.00 -7.40
CA ALA A 35 10.12 -17.28 -8.09
C ALA A 35 10.02 -16.67 -9.50
N GLY A 36 11.07 -15.95 -9.96
CA GLY A 36 11.14 -15.37 -11.30
C GLY A 36 10.55 -13.98 -11.43
N PHE A 37 10.24 -13.30 -10.34
CA PHE A 37 9.90 -11.87 -10.38
C PHE A 37 11.16 -11.04 -10.61
N GLU A 38 11.03 -9.98 -11.40
CA GLU A 38 12.14 -9.12 -11.79
C GLU A 38 12.20 -7.84 -10.98
N ASN A 39 13.40 -7.26 -10.85
CA ASN A 39 13.66 -5.98 -10.20
C ASN A 39 13.05 -5.87 -8.79
N VAL A 40 13.13 -6.97 -8.03
CA VAL A 40 12.55 -7.06 -6.70
C VAL A 40 13.32 -6.18 -5.72
N ALA A 41 12.62 -5.29 -5.03
CA ALA A 41 13.14 -4.55 -3.88
C ALA A 41 12.14 -4.60 -2.73
N THR A 42 12.65 -4.53 -1.50
CA THR A 42 11.86 -4.51 -0.27
C THR A 42 12.20 -3.25 0.53
N TYR A 43 11.23 -2.73 1.27
CA TYR A 43 11.42 -1.52 2.05
C TYR A 43 10.78 -1.63 3.42
N ILE A 44 11.60 -1.44 4.46
CA ILE A 44 11.31 -1.54 5.89
C ILE A 44 10.52 -2.80 6.29
N ASN A 45 10.58 -3.20 7.55
CA ASN A 45 9.94 -4.41 8.07
C ASN A 45 8.41 -4.29 8.26
N SER A 46 7.78 -3.31 7.60
CA SER A 46 6.33 -3.06 7.66
C SER A 46 5.57 -3.60 6.45
N GLY A 47 6.17 -4.50 5.68
CA GLY A 47 5.48 -5.21 4.60
C GLY A 47 5.33 -4.39 3.32
N ASN A 48 6.46 -4.01 2.73
CA ASN A 48 6.48 -3.34 1.42
C ASN A 48 7.47 -4.03 0.49
N ALA A 49 7.05 -4.31 -0.73
CA ALA A 49 7.94 -4.74 -1.81
C ALA A 49 7.53 -4.09 -3.12
N VAL A 50 8.46 -4.02 -4.06
CA VAL A 50 8.20 -3.70 -5.47
C VAL A 50 8.77 -4.81 -6.33
N LEU A 51 8.16 -5.04 -7.49
CA LEU A 51 8.62 -6.01 -8.47
C LEU A 51 8.08 -5.67 -9.86
N ARG A 52 8.67 -6.30 -10.89
CA ARG A 52 8.19 -6.26 -12.27
C ARG A 52 7.75 -7.65 -12.72
N SER A 53 6.68 -7.72 -13.52
CA SER A 53 6.16 -9.00 -14.02
C SER A 53 5.29 -8.82 -15.27
N HIS A 54 5.27 -9.84 -16.13
CA HIS A 54 4.31 -10.00 -17.23
C HIS A 54 2.94 -10.52 -16.77
N LEU A 55 2.84 -11.00 -15.53
CA LEU A 55 1.59 -11.54 -15.01
C LEU A 55 0.57 -10.43 -14.74
N SER A 56 -0.71 -10.79 -14.77
CA SER A 56 -1.76 -9.88 -14.29
C SER A 56 -1.63 -9.65 -12.79
N ARG A 57 -2.17 -8.54 -12.29
CA ARG A 57 -2.22 -8.21 -10.86
C ARG A 57 -2.67 -9.39 -10.00
N ASP A 58 -3.79 -10.00 -10.36
CA ASP A 58 -4.35 -11.10 -9.58
C ASP A 58 -3.42 -12.31 -9.52
N LYS A 59 -2.75 -12.62 -10.64
CA LYS A 59 -1.75 -13.70 -10.69
C LYS A 59 -0.51 -13.35 -9.88
N VAL A 60 -0.04 -12.10 -9.92
CA VAL A 60 1.08 -11.64 -9.07
C VAL A 60 0.70 -11.79 -7.60
N ILE A 61 -0.45 -11.26 -7.20
CA ILE A 61 -0.89 -11.34 -5.79
C ILE A 61 -1.06 -12.79 -5.34
N ALA A 62 -1.67 -13.65 -6.16
CA ALA A 62 -1.85 -15.07 -5.83
C ALA A 62 -0.50 -15.79 -5.67
N ALA A 63 0.44 -15.60 -6.60
CA ALA A 63 1.76 -16.21 -6.53
C ALA A 63 2.54 -15.73 -5.30
N VAL A 64 2.53 -14.43 -5.03
CA VAL A 64 3.19 -13.85 -3.85
C VAL A 64 2.55 -14.36 -2.55
N ALA A 65 1.22 -14.47 -2.50
CA ALA A 65 0.52 -15.00 -1.33
C ALA A 65 0.92 -16.44 -1.02
N GLU A 66 1.02 -17.31 -2.03
CA GLU A 66 1.46 -18.71 -1.86
C GLU A 66 2.92 -18.79 -1.39
N ILE A 67 3.81 -17.97 -1.94
CA ILE A 67 5.22 -17.89 -1.50
C ILE A 67 5.29 -17.45 -0.03
N CYS A 68 4.57 -16.41 0.33
CA CYS A 68 4.58 -15.86 1.68
C CYS A 68 3.97 -16.84 2.68
N LYS A 69 2.91 -17.56 2.31
CA LYS A 69 2.32 -18.61 3.12
C LYS A 69 3.28 -19.76 3.35
N ALA A 70 3.91 -20.27 2.30
CA ALA A 70 4.83 -21.40 2.34
C ALA A 70 6.13 -21.10 3.12
N ARG A 71 6.71 -19.92 2.89
CA ARG A 71 8.01 -19.54 3.45
C ARG A 71 7.95 -18.87 4.82
N PHE A 72 6.88 -18.10 5.09
CA PHE A 72 6.79 -17.23 6.26
C PHE A 72 5.52 -17.45 7.10
N GLY A 73 4.62 -18.35 6.69
CA GLY A 73 3.31 -18.53 7.35
C GLY A 73 2.40 -17.30 7.25
N PHE A 74 2.68 -16.39 6.32
CA PHE A 74 1.91 -15.17 6.13
C PHE A 74 0.65 -15.46 5.29
N THR A 75 -0.53 -15.16 5.84
CA THR A 75 -1.82 -15.44 5.19
C THR A 75 -2.75 -14.23 5.11
N LYS A 76 -2.24 -13.04 5.45
CA LYS A 76 -3.03 -11.82 5.43
C LYS A 76 -3.09 -11.21 4.02
N ALA A 77 -4.01 -10.28 3.82
CA ALA A 77 -4.24 -9.65 2.53
C ALA A 77 -2.99 -8.91 1.98
N ILE A 78 -2.84 -8.98 0.67
CA ILE A 78 -1.83 -8.27 -0.10
C ILE A 78 -2.54 -7.40 -1.13
N LEU A 79 -2.20 -6.12 -1.21
CA LEU A 79 -2.66 -5.20 -2.24
C LEU A 79 -1.52 -4.92 -3.22
N GLY A 80 -1.85 -4.81 -4.49
CA GLY A 80 -0.85 -4.71 -5.57
C GLY A 80 -1.15 -3.59 -6.57
N PRO A 81 -1.13 -2.30 -6.19
CA PRO A 81 -1.25 -1.22 -7.16
C PRO A 81 -0.07 -1.22 -8.14
N THR A 82 -0.34 -0.78 -9.38
CA THR A 82 0.72 -0.57 -10.36
C THR A 82 1.45 0.75 -10.10
N TRP A 83 2.59 0.94 -10.75
CA TRP A 83 3.35 2.18 -10.62
C TRP A 83 2.57 3.40 -11.14
N GLU A 84 1.74 3.23 -12.19
CA GLU A 84 0.87 4.29 -12.71
C GLU A 84 -0.21 4.68 -11.70
N GLU A 85 -0.85 3.69 -11.08
CA GLU A 85 -1.82 3.92 -10.00
C GLU A 85 -1.17 4.60 -8.81
N TRP A 86 0.08 4.26 -8.51
CA TRP A 86 0.84 4.88 -7.42
C TRP A 86 1.24 6.32 -7.73
N SER A 87 1.59 6.61 -9.00
CA SER A 87 1.81 7.98 -9.46
C SER A 87 0.53 8.81 -9.32
N ALA A 88 -0.59 8.27 -9.79
CA ALA A 88 -1.89 8.93 -9.66
C ALA A 88 -2.29 9.17 -8.19
N LEU A 89 -1.94 8.24 -7.29
CA LEU A 89 -2.16 8.42 -5.85
C LEU A 89 -1.40 9.66 -5.32
N ILE A 90 -0.18 9.88 -5.76
CA ILE A 90 0.61 11.04 -5.35
C ILE A 90 0.04 12.34 -5.95
N ASP A 91 -0.29 12.31 -7.23
CA ASP A 91 -0.77 13.48 -7.98
C ASP A 91 -2.16 13.94 -7.50
N ASN A 92 -3.01 13.01 -7.07
CA ASN A 92 -4.37 13.28 -6.59
C ASN A 92 -4.47 13.56 -5.09
N ASN A 93 -3.37 13.80 -4.39
CA ASN A 93 -3.38 14.11 -2.97
C ASN A 93 -4.22 15.36 -2.65
N PRO A 94 -5.34 15.23 -1.92
CA PRO A 94 -6.24 16.36 -1.61
C PRO A 94 -5.73 17.25 -0.47
N PHE A 95 -4.62 16.85 0.18
CA PHE A 95 -3.98 17.59 1.27
C PHE A 95 -2.54 17.99 0.92
N PRO A 96 -2.31 18.80 -0.15
CA PRO A 96 -0.96 19.08 -0.63
C PRO A 96 -0.07 19.76 0.43
N GLN A 97 -0.64 20.59 1.31
CA GLN A 97 0.10 21.25 2.38
C GLN A 97 0.58 20.26 3.45
N ALA A 98 -0.15 19.15 3.66
CA ALA A 98 0.21 18.12 4.62
C ALA A 98 1.46 17.31 4.18
N ALA A 99 1.79 17.33 2.89
CA ALA A 99 3.00 16.69 2.37
C ALA A 99 4.30 17.27 2.96
N ALA A 100 4.27 18.51 3.43
CA ALA A 100 5.40 19.13 4.16
C ALA A 100 5.68 18.49 5.52
N LYS A 101 4.68 17.77 6.09
CA LYS A 101 4.81 16.99 7.32
C LYS A 101 4.43 15.52 7.05
N PRO A 102 5.29 14.74 6.39
CA PRO A 102 4.94 13.42 5.84
C PRO A 102 4.40 12.41 6.85
N LYS A 103 4.78 12.54 8.12
CA LYS A 103 4.28 11.67 9.21
C LYS A 103 2.81 11.94 9.57
N CYS A 104 2.28 13.10 9.16
CA CYS A 104 0.90 13.53 9.43
C CYS A 104 -0.05 13.24 8.27
N LEU A 105 0.46 12.75 7.15
CA LEU A 105 -0.31 12.39 5.97
C LEU A 105 -0.15 10.90 5.67
N HIS A 106 -1.27 10.19 5.50
CA HIS A 106 -1.31 8.79 5.12
C HIS A 106 -2.16 8.61 3.87
N ALA A 107 -1.75 7.70 3.00
CA ALA A 107 -2.56 7.20 1.91
C ALA A 107 -2.84 5.70 2.14
N ALA A 108 -4.09 5.32 2.06
CA ALA A 108 -4.55 3.95 2.18
C ALA A 108 -5.10 3.46 0.85
N VAL A 109 -4.45 2.46 0.25
CA VAL A 109 -5.00 1.76 -0.91
C VAL A 109 -6.15 0.88 -0.45
N LEU A 110 -7.27 0.97 -1.14
CA LEU A 110 -8.51 0.25 -0.83
C LEU A 110 -8.72 -0.87 -1.85
N ALA A 111 -9.10 -2.05 -1.39
CA ALA A 111 -9.44 -3.17 -2.27
C ALA A 111 -10.77 -2.99 -3.01
N GLY A 112 -11.58 -2.02 -2.59
CA GLY A 112 -12.87 -1.70 -3.20
C GLY A 112 -13.35 -0.33 -2.77
N LYS A 113 -14.47 0.10 -3.35
CA LYS A 113 -15.10 1.37 -3.02
C LYS A 113 -15.76 1.30 -1.64
N PRO A 114 -15.40 2.17 -0.69
CA PRO A 114 -16.05 2.20 0.62
C PRO A 114 -17.48 2.77 0.51
N ALA A 115 -18.35 2.37 1.44
CA ALA A 115 -19.68 2.96 1.55
C ALA A 115 -19.58 4.43 1.98
N VAL A 116 -20.44 5.28 1.42
CA VAL A 116 -20.47 6.72 1.74
C VAL A 116 -20.69 6.94 3.22
N GLU A 117 -21.55 6.13 3.84
CA GLU A 117 -21.87 6.19 5.27
C GLU A 117 -20.66 5.83 6.15
N ALA A 118 -19.80 4.94 5.69
CA ALA A 118 -18.57 4.58 6.39
C ALA A 118 -17.59 5.77 6.42
N VAL A 119 -17.42 6.43 5.29
CA VAL A 119 -16.57 7.65 5.18
C VAL A 119 -17.16 8.79 6.01
N SER A 120 -18.47 9.01 5.94
CA SER A 120 -19.17 10.04 6.72
C SER A 120 -19.01 9.81 8.22
N ARG A 121 -19.15 8.57 8.67
CA ARG A 121 -18.94 8.18 10.07
C ARG A 121 -17.51 8.45 10.55
N LEU A 122 -16.52 8.12 9.71
CA LEU A 122 -15.11 8.40 10.01
C LEU A 122 -14.84 9.89 10.13
N ARG A 123 -15.42 10.73 9.26
CA ARG A 123 -15.34 12.19 9.38
C ARG A 123 -15.88 12.70 10.70
N GLY A 124 -16.93 12.08 11.25
CA GLY A 124 -17.48 12.41 12.54
C GLY A 124 -16.56 12.16 13.75
N PHE A 125 -15.51 11.36 13.57
CA PHE A 125 -14.48 11.14 14.61
C PHE A 125 -13.26 12.05 14.47
N ALA A 126 -13.14 12.77 13.35
CA ALA A 126 -12.01 13.64 13.10
C ALA A 126 -12.06 14.86 14.05
N ALA A 127 -10.93 15.13 14.69
CA ALA A 127 -10.75 16.35 15.49
C ALA A 127 -10.51 17.56 14.57
N ALA A 128 -10.48 18.76 15.17
CA ALA A 128 -10.17 19.98 14.43
C ALA A 128 -8.81 19.85 13.69
N GLY A 129 -8.81 20.11 12.39
CA GLY A 129 -7.64 19.98 11.53
C GLY A 129 -7.38 18.58 10.98
N GLU A 130 -8.03 17.54 11.50
CA GLU A 130 -7.99 16.21 10.91
C GLU A 130 -8.98 16.07 9.75
N GLY A 131 -8.68 15.18 8.79
CA GLY A 131 -9.57 14.95 7.66
C GLY A 131 -9.32 13.63 6.95
N ILE A 132 -10.38 13.16 6.26
CA ILE A 132 -10.32 12.04 5.32
C ILE A 132 -10.99 12.45 4.01
N GLU A 133 -10.30 12.16 2.91
CA GLU A 133 -10.86 12.25 1.56
C GLU A 133 -10.60 10.94 0.83
N VAL A 134 -11.58 10.49 0.04
CA VAL A 134 -11.46 9.30 -0.80
C VAL A 134 -11.48 9.73 -2.26
N VAL A 135 -10.41 9.40 -2.98
CA VAL A 135 -10.29 9.65 -4.42
C VAL A 135 -10.03 8.31 -5.10
N GLY A 136 -10.96 7.84 -5.91
CA GLY A 136 -10.89 6.51 -6.52
C GLY A 136 -10.82 5.42 -5.45
N ASN A 137 -9.78 4.61 -5.51
CA ASN A 137 -9.49 3.52 -4.57
C ASN A 137 -8.45 3.91 -3.50
N VAL A 138 -8.32 5.19 -3.19
CA VAL A 138 -7.37 5.67 -2.19
C VAL A 138 -8.10 6.55 -1.17
N ALA A 139 -7.90 6.25 0.11
CA ALA A 139 -8.29 7.13 1.21
C ALA A 139 -7.05 7.89 1.69
N TYR A 140 -7.15 9.21 1.75
CA TYR A 140 -6.12 10.09 2.28
C TYR A 140 -6.53 10.57 3.66
N LEU A 141 -5.61 10.47 4.63
CA LEU A 141 -5.84 10.83 6.01
C LEU A 141 -4.83 11.89 6.45
N HIS A 142 -5.33 13.02 6.87
CA HIS A 142 -4.53 14.09 7.47
C HIS A 142 -4.74 14.11 8.97
N THR A 143 -3.67 13.92 9.73
CA THR A 143 -3.65 13.90 11.21
C THR A 143 -2.51 14.78 11.71
N PRO A 144 -2.73 16.11 11.86
CA PRO A 144 -1.66 17.10 12.14
C PRO A 144 -0.84 16.81 13.40
N ASP A 145 -1.46 16.19 14.40
CA ASP A 145 -0.84 15.82 15.68
C ASP A 145 -0.26 14.38 15.68
N GLY A 146 -0.30 13.73 14.53
CA GLY A 146 0.21 12.39 14.32
C GLY A 146 -0.86 11.29 14.36
N PHE A 147 -0.73 10.33 13.45
CA PHE A 147 -1.69 9.24 13.27
C PHE A 147 -1.92 8.40 14.54
N GLY A 148 -0.86 8.09 15.29
CA GLY A 148 -0.93 7.28 16.50
C GLY A 148 -1.65 7.95 17.68
N ARG A 149 -1.85 9.27 17.62
CA ARG A 149 -2.59 10.04 18.65
C ARG A 149 -4.03 10.32 18.24
N SER A 150 -4.37 10.11 16.98
CA SER A 150 -5.67 10.41 16.43
C SER A 150 -6.69 9.33 16.80
N LYS A 151 -7.81 9.72 17.44
CA LYS A 151 -8.95 8.83 17.66
C LYS A 151 -9.58 8.41 16.33
N PHE A 152 -9.61 9.29 15.35
CA PHE A 152 -10.04 9.05 13.99
C PHE A 152 -9.11 8.03 13.32
N GLY A 153 -7.79 8.24 13.37
CA GLY A 153 -6.81 7.32 12.84
C GLY A 153 -6.93 5.90 13.41
N ALA A 154 -7.16 5.78 14.72
CA ALA A 154 -7.36 4.49 15.38
C ALA A 154 -8.63 3.74 14.91
N LYS A 155 -9.65 4.47 14.44
CA LYS A 155 -10.91 3.90 13.95
C LYS A 155 -10.90 3.62 12.46
N PHE A 156 -9.92 4.14 11.70
CA PHE A 156 -9.92 4.09 10.25
C PHE A 156 -9.94 2.68 9.70
N ASP A 157 -9.05 1.81 10.15
CA ASP A 157 -8.84 0.48 9.57
C ASP A 157 -10.13 -0.37 9.54
N ARG A 158 -10.88 -0.37 10.63
CA ARG A 158 -12.16 -1.07 10.73
C ARG A 158 -13.32 -0.25 10.17
N GLY A 159 -13.27 1.06 10.36
CA GLY A 159 -14.36 1.97 10.04
C GLY A 159 -14.57 2.17 8.54
N ILE A 160 -13.53 2.04 7.72
CA ILE A 160 -13.65 2.20 6.26
C ILE A 160 -14.43 1.05 5.59
N GLY A 161 -14.51 -0.11 6.25
CA GLY A 161 -15.37 -1.22 5.83
C GLY A 161 -14.88 -2.01 4.61
N VAL A 162 -13.70 -1.75 4.09
CA VAL A 162 -13.06 -2.49 3.01
C VAL A 162 -11.63 -2.83 3.37
N VAL A 163 -11.09 -3.91 2.79
CA VAL A 163 -9.67 -4.25 2.95
C VAL A 163 -8.83 -3.10 2.44
N ASN A 164 -7.87 -2.68 3.25
CA ASN A 164 -7.03 -1.53 2.94
C ASN A 164 -5.61 -1.72 3.47
N SER A 165 -4.68 -0.92 2.98
CA SER A 165 -3.33 -0.85 3.53
C SER A 165 -2.82 0.59 3.47
N ALA A 166 -2.63 1.19 4.64
CA ALA A 166 -2.22 2.58 4.80
C ALA A 166 -0.69 2.70 4.94
N ARG A 167 -0.14 3.75 4.33
CA ARG A 167 1.28 4.13 4.47
C ARG A 167 1.39 5.62 4.72
N ASN A 168 2.33 6.02 5.59
CA ASN A 168 2.64 7.44 5.73
C ASN A 168 3.32 7.97 4.46
N TRP A 169 3.32 9.29 4.30
CA TRP A 169 3.76 9.93 3.06
C TRP A 169 5.24 9.73 2.75
N ASN A 170 6.12 9.57 3.76
CA ASN A 170 7.51 9.19 3.54
C ASN A 170 7.62 7.83 2.83
N THR A 171 6.85 6.85 3.30
CA THR A 171 6.80 5.52 2.68
C THR A 171 6.21 5.58 1.28
N VAL A 172 5.17 6.39 1.08
CA VAL A 172 4.56 6.59 -0.25
C VAL A 172 5.59 7.09 -1.25
N LEU A 173 6.35 8.12 -0.91
CA LEU A 173 7.39 8.70 -1.78
C LEU A 173 8.55 7.73 -2.01
N LYS A 174 8.95 6.99 -0.97
CA LYS A 174 10.04 6.00 -1.12
C LYS A 174 9.63 4.82 -2.00
N LEU A 175 8.40 4.35 -1.88
CA LEU A 175 7.87 3.29 -2.75
C LEU A 175 7.76 3.75 -4.21
N MET A 176 7.43 5.03 -4.45
CA MET A 176 7.45 5.60 -5.79
C MET A 176 8.85 5.58 -6.41
N GLU A 177 9.87 5.95 -5.64
CA GLU A 177 11.27 5.87 -6.09
C GLU A 177 11.65 4.43 -6.48
N LEU A 178 11.30 3.46 -5.63
CA LEU A 178 11.66 2.06 -5.85
C LEU A 178 10.91 1.44 -7.03
N VAL A 179 9.60 1.69 -7.15
CA VAL A 179 8.81 1.11 -8.24
C VAL A 179 9.17 1.72 -9.59
N ARG A 180 9.56 2.99 -9.65
CA ARG A 180 10.08 3.62 -10.87
C ARG A 180 11.36 2.95 -11.33
N LYS A 181 12.31 2.72 -10.41
CA LYS A 181 13.54 1.97 -10.72
C LYS A 181 13.23 0.56 -11.22
N ALA A 182 12.23 -0.11 -10.62
CA ALA A 182 11.81 -1.43 -11.08
C ALA A 182 11.19 -1.41 -12.47
N ALA A 183 10.50 -0.34 -12.85
CA ALA A 183 9.89 -0.17 -14.17
C ALA A 183 10.92 0.14 -15.27
N GLU A 184 11.98 0.89 -14.93
CA GLU A 184 13.03 1.33 -15.88
C GLU A 184 14.07 0.25 -16.19
N GLY A 185 14.28 -0.69 -15.27
CA GLY A 185 15.36 -1.66 -15.32
C GLY A 185 15.13 -2.95 -15.89
#